data_c76f12a034d4f870e1e54cf9f68463a3
#
_entry.id   c76f12a034d4f870e1e54cf9f68463a3
#
_cell.length_a   1.000
_cell.length_b   1.000
_cell.length_c   1.000
_cell.angle_alpha   90.00
_cell.angle_beta   90.00
_cell.angle_gamma   90.00
#
_symmetry.space_group_name_H-M   'P 1'
#
loop_
_entity.id
_entity.type
_entity.pdbx_description
1 polymer ?
#
loop_
_entity_poly.entity_id
_entity_poly.type
_entity_poly.pdbx_seq_one_letter_code
_entity_poly.pdbx_strand_id
1 'polypeptide(L)'
;MLPFGCAPAEPWTVQPTAVSPTALASAAYSNPSHLAVADHELLWETVADVVDDYFPEFEYEEPVRQIGHVLTEGRLETFPQGSPTLLEPWRRDGVGAYERMENTLQSMRRFAVVRVIPAQGGFLVDVAVYKELEDVRRPSKATAGAATLRYDESLDRVVDPITDQPVQAGWIPKGRDDLLEQTILGHLHERLGQRPGAPAPTAPVVGY
;
A
#
# COMPACT_ATOMS: atom_id res chain seq x y z
N MET A 1 3.45 65.16 -33.12
CA MET A 1 3.24 64.92 -31.69
C MET A 1 2.13 63.86 -31.57
N LEU A 2 2.52 62.59 -31.39
CA LEU A 2 1.59 61.47 -31.22
C LEU A 2 1.63 61.05 -29.74
N PRO A 3 0.49 60.88 -29.06
CA PRO A 3 0.46 60.43 -27.66
C PRO A 3 0.67 58.93 -27.60
N PHE A 4 1.70 58.49 -26.86
CA PHE A 4 1.87 57.11 -26.44
C PHE A 4 0.81 56.83 -25.35
N GLY A 5 -0.20 56.06 -25.68
CA GLY A 5 -1.13 55.49 -24.72
C GLY A 5 -0.54 54.25 -24.05
N CYS A 6 -0.26 54.34 -22.74
CA CYS A 6 -0.01 53.16 -21.93
C CYS A 6 -1.31 52.34 -21.78
N ALA A 7 -1.33 51.18 -22.36
CA ALA A 7 -2.41 50.20 -22.07
C ALA A 7 -2.17 49.59 -20.64
N PRO A 8 -3.19 49.51 -19.81
CA PRO A 8 -3.06 48.84 -18.51
C PRO A 8 -2.80 47.34 -18.73
N ALA A 9 -1.79 46.84 -18.03
CA ALA A 9 -1.49 45.41 -18.00
C ALA A 9 -2.65 44.67 -17.34
N GLU A 10 -3.28 43.78 -18.07
CA GLU A 10 -4.29 42.85 -17.54
C GLU A 10 -3.67 41.98 -16.45
N PRO A 11 -4.28 41.85 -15.25
CA PRO A 11 -3.83 40.92 -14.26
C PRO A 11 -4.07 39.50 -14.81
N TRP A 12 -2.97 38.79 -15.09
CA TRP A 12 -3.03 37.39 -15.48
C TRP A 12 -3.54 36.55 -14.30
N THR A 13 -4.79 36.22 -14.33
CA THR A 13 -5.40 35.25 -13.44
C THR A 13 -4.95 33.87 -13.84
N VAL A 14 -4.05 33.28 -13.04
CA VAL A 14 -3.77 31.83 -13.10
C VAL A 14 -5.06 31.13 -12.68
N GLN A 15 -5.83 30.68 -13.66
CA GLN A 15 -6.91 29.75 -13.36
C GLN A 15 -6.26 28.43 -12.93
N PRO A 16 -6.53 27.94 -11.70
CA PRO A 16 -6.13 26.56 -11.36
C PRO A 16 -6.91 25.66 -12.33
N THR A 17 -6.19 25.03 -13.25
CA THR A 17 -6.74 23.93 -14.04
C THR A 17 -7.11 22.86 -13.01
N ALA A 18 -8.40 22.80 -12.69
CA ALA A 18 -8.95 21.70 -11.93
C ALA A 18 -8.70 20.44 -12.76
N VAL A 19 -7.66 19.70 -12.39
CA VAL A 19 -7.44 18.35 -12.90
C VAL A 19 -8.64 17.56 -12.41
N SER A 20 -9.57 17.29 -13.32
CA SER A 20 -10.75 16.49 -13.01
C SER A 20 -10.28 15.15 -12.47
N PRO A 21 -10.74 14.70 -11.28
CA PRO A 21 -10.36 13.41 -10.71
C PRO A 21 -10.90 12.21 -11.50
N THR A 22 -11.51 12.45 -12.65
CA THR A 22 -12.15 11.41 -13.49
C THR A 22 -11.16 10.54 -14.28
N ALA A 23 -9.85 10.84 -14.24
CA ALA A 23 -8.85 10.10 -15.03
C ALA A 23 -8.28 8.85 -14.31
N LEU A 24 -8.70 8.54 -13.10
CA LEU A 24 -8.26 7.36 -12.33
C LEU A 24 -9.40 6.40 -11.95
N ALA A 25 -10.51 6.47 -12.65
CA ALA A 25 -11.49 5.38 -12.62
C ALA A 25 -11.03 4.23 -13.55
N SER A 26 -9.80 3.72 -13.36
CA SER A 26 -9.50 2.34 -13.74
C SER A 26 -10.43 1.48 -12.87
N ALA A 27 -11.12 0.53 -13.49
CA ALA A 27 -12.14 -0.30 -12.86
C ALA A 27 -11.61 -0.83 -11.51
N ALA A 28 -12.10 -0.24 -10.41
CA ALA A 28 -11.71 -0.71 -9.09
C ALA A 28 -12.33 -2.08 -8.91
N TYR A 29 -11.51 -3.05 -8.51
CA TYR A 29 -11.99 -4.37 -8.12
C TYR A 29 -12.72 -4.26 -6.79
N SER A 30 -13.85 -4.98 -6.66
CA SER A 30 -14.45 -5.12 -5.34
C SER A 30 -13.49 -5.87 -4.42
N ASN A 31 -13.42 -5.47 -3.17
CA ASN A 31 -12.67 -6.20 -2.16
C ASN A 31 -13.62 -6.52 -1.00
N PRO A 32 -13.96 -7.78 -0.75
CA PRO A 32 -13.47 -9.00 -1.43
C PRO A 32 -13.90 -9.12 -2.91
N SER A 33 -13.02 -9.70 -3.74
CA SER A 33 -13.24 -9.91 -5.16
C SER A 33 -13.67 -11.34 -5.45
N HIS A 34 -14.70 -11.51 -6.31
CA HIS A 34 -15.15 -12.82 -6.73
C HIS A 34 -14.33 -13.34 -7.90
N LEU A 35 -13.72 -14.52 -7.73
CA LEU A 35 -12.96 -15.23 -8.74
C LEU A 35 -13.69 -16.50 -9.15
N ALA A 36 -14.11 -16.58 -10.42
CA ALA A 36 -14.84 -17.73 -10.98
C ALA A 36 -13.86 -18.85 -11.36
N VAL A 37 -13.24 -19.49 -10.39
CA VAL A 37 -12.31 -20.61 -10.53
C VAL A 37 -12.90 -21.82 -9.83
N ALA A 38 -12.89 -22.98 -10.49
CA ALA A 38 -13.39 -24.22 -9.89
C ALA A 38 -12.30 -24.98 -9.12
N ASP A 39 -11.06 -24.84 -9.55
CA ASP A 39 -9.90 -25.51 -8.98
C ASP A 39 -9.30 -24.67 -7.85
N HIS A 40 -9.42 -25.17 -6.61
CA HIS A 40 -8.93 -24.50 -5.41
C HIS A 40 -7.41 -24.54 -5.29
N GLU A 41 -6.75 -25.60 -5.83
CA GLU A 41 -5.30 -25.71 -5.80
C GLU A 41 -4.66 -24.67 -6.73
N LEU A 42 -5.15 -24.62 -7.99
CA LEU A 42 -4.70 -23.60 -8.95
C LEU A 42 -4.93 -22.19 -8.43
N LEU A 43 -6.08 -21.93 -7.81
CA LEU A 43 -6.35 -20.62 -7.21
C LEU A 43 -5.36 -20.29 -6.11
N TRP A 44 -5.13 -21.23 -5.19
CA TRP A 44 -4.24 -21.02 -4.06
C TRP A 44 -2.79 -20.76 -4.52
N GLU A 45 -2.27 -21.59 -5.42
CA GLU A 45 -0.95 -21.38 -6.00
C GLU A 45 -0.83 -20.01 -6.69
N THR A 46 -1.86 -19.61 -7.45
CA THR A 46 -1.88 -18.29 -8.09
C THR A 46 -1.91 -17.15 -7.08
N VAL A 47 -2.67 -17.29 -6.00
CA VAL A 47 -2.72 -16.28 -4.92
C VAL A 47 -1.37 -16.18 -4.22
N ALA A 48 -0.77 -17.32 -3.85
CA ALA A 48 0.54 -17.35 -3.21
C ALA A 48 1.62 -16.73 -4.13
N ASP A 49 1.67 -17.12 -5.40
CA ASP A 49 2.61 -16.58 -6.39
C ASP A 49 2.46 -15.05 -6.59
N VAL A 50 1.22 -14.55 -6.64
CA VAL A 50 1.00 -13.12 -6.80
C VAL A 50 1.40 -12.36 -5.55
N VAL A 51 1.12 -12.88 -4.36
CA VAL A 51 1.52 -12.24 -3.10
C VAL A 51 3.04 -12.28 -2.93
N ASP A 52 3.71 -13.37 -3.31
CA ASP A 52 5.18 -13.49 -3.29
C ASP A 52 5.87 -12.43 -4.17
N ASP A 53 5.29 -12.07 -5.30
CA ASP A 53 5.80 -10.98 -6.16
C ASP A 53 5.93 -9.62 -5.42
N TYR A 54 5.18 -9.43 -4.33
CA TYR A 54 5.16 -8.20 -3.52
C TYR A 54 5.76 -8.40 -2.13
N PHE A 55 5.53 -9.57 -1.53
CA PHE A 55 5.90 -9.93 -0.16
C PHE A 55 6.51 -11.33 -0.17
N PRO A 56 7.83 -11.46 -0.30
CA PRO A 56 8.49 -12.75 -0.49
C PRO A 56 8.56 -13.62 0.77
N GLU A 57 8.21 -13.09 1.94
CA GLU A 57 8.29 -13.83 3.20
C GLU A 57 6.89 -13.99 3.80
N PHE A 58 6.44 -15.24 3.95
CA PHE A 58 5.16 -15.58 4.57
C PHE A 58 5.37 -15.93 6.05
N GLU A 59 4.56 -15.31 6.91
CA GLU A 59 4.51 -15.61 8.34
C GLU A 59 3.58 -16.79 8.63
N TYR A 60 2.43 -16.80 7.93
CA TYR A 60 1.43 -17.84 8.09
C TYR A 60 0.83 -18.19 6.72
N GLU A 61 0.71 -19.51 6.49
CA GLU A 61 0.13 -20.04 5.27
C GLU A 61 -0.79 -21.24 5.60
N GLU A 62 -2.08 -21.07 5.34
CA GLU A 62 -3.07 -22.13 5.44
C GLU A 62 -3.84 -22.22 4.13
N PRO A 63 -3.53 -23.22 3.28
CA PRO A 63 -4.19 -23.36 1.99
C PRO A 63 -5.67 -23.78 2.14
N VAL A 64 -6.44 -23.46 1.11
CA VAL A 64 -7.80 -24.01 0.95
C VAL A 64 -7.71 -25.51 0.83
N ARG A 65 -8.42 -26.24 1.69
CA ARG A 65 -8.45 -27.71 1.69
C ARG A 65 -9.85 -28.22 1.56
N GLN A 66 -10.00 -29.34 0.90
CA GLN A 66 -11.27 -30.05 0.85
C GLN A 66 -11.34 -31.08 1.99
N ILE A 67 -12.32 -30.92 2.88
CA ILE A 67 -12.61 -31.88 3.95
C ILE A 67 -13.98 -32.51 3.67
N GLY A 68 -13.97 -33.70 3.12
CA GLY A 68 -15.18 -34.36 2.64
C GLY A 68 -15.82 -33.63 1.48
N HIS A 69 -16.96 -32.96 1.70
CA HIS A 69 -17.65 -32.17 0.67
C HIS A 69 -17.57 -30.65 0.94
N VAL A 70 -16.81 -30.22 1.94
CA VAL A 70 -16.70 -28.82 2.33
C VAL A 70 -15.29 -28.34 2.05
N LEU A 71 -15.18 -27.16 1.43
CA LEU A 71 -13.93 -26.45 1.28
C LEU A 71 -13.71 -25.57 2.51
N THR A 72 -12.48 -25.56 3.05
CA THR A 72 -12.10 -24.66 4.14
C THR A 72 -11.72 -23.30 3.59
N GLU A 73 -11.72 -22.29 4.43
CA GLU A 73 -11.13 -20.99 4.11
C GLU A 73 -9.61 -21.11 4.07
N GLY A 74 -8.97 -20.44 3.11
CA GLY A 74 -7.52 -20.29 3.05
C GLY A 74 -7.11 -18.94 3.65
N ARG A 75 -5.95 -18.90 4.32
CA ARG A 75 -5.38 -17.70 4.91
C ARG A 75 -3.87 -17.63 4.68
N LEU A 76 -3.41 -16.46 4.24
CA LEU A 76 -2.01 -16.16 4.03
C LEU A 76 -1.68 -14.83 4.69
N GLU A 77 -0.63 -14.80 5.52
CA GLU A 77 -0.12 -13.60 6.17
C GLU A 77 1.36 -13.46 5.87
N THR A 78 1.81 -12.24 5.63
CA THR A 78 3.20 -11.96 5.30
C THR A 78 3.91 -11.28 6.46
N PHE A 79 5.22 -11.49 6.55
CA PHE A 79 6.03 -10.70 7.47
C PHE A 79 6.01 -9.22 7.10
N PRO A 80 6.04 -8.31 8.09
CA PRO A 80 6.18 -6.90 7.84
C PRO A 80 7.52 -6.58 7.17
N GLN A 81 7.48 -5.99 5.99
CA GLN A 81 8.68 -5.56 5.26
C GLN A 81 8.73 -4.05 5.08
N GLY A 82 9.95 -3.49 5.02
CA GLY A 82 10.17 -2.07 4.75
C GLY A 82 9.60 -1.66 3.39
N SER A 83 8.85 -0.58 3.37
CA SER A 83 8.24 -0.05 2.14
C SER A 83 9.31 0.50 1.18
N PRO A 84 9.11 0.38 -0.16
CA PRO A 84 10.07 0.84 -1.15
C PRO A 84 10.18 2.37 -1.16
N THR A 85 11.38 2.84 -1.38
CA THR A 85 11.73 4.26 -1.50
C THR A 85 11.75 4.71 -2.97
N LEU A 86 11.94 6.01 -3.22
CA LEU A 86 12.19 6.54 -4.57
C LEU A 86 13.45 5.97 -5.22
N LEU A 87 14.42 5.52 -4.41
CA LEU A 87 15.68 4.98 -4.87
C LEU A 87 15.59 3.50 -5.29
N GLU A 88 14.43 2.88 -5.08
CA GLU A 88 14.16 1.48 -5.40
C GLU A 88 13.03 1.33 -6.44
N PRO A 89 13.22 1.88 -7.67
CA PRO A 89 12.16 1.87 -8.70
C PRO A 89 11.79 0.47 -9.21
N TRP A 90 12.65 -0.52 -8.97
CA TRP A 90 12.46 -1.92 -9.39
C TRP A 90 11.51 -2.71 -8.48
N ARG A 91 11.26 -2.24 -7.27
CA ARG A 91 10.32 -2.91 -6.35
C ARG A 91 8.88 -2.69 -6.79
N ARG A 92 8.11 -3.77 -6.83
CA ARG A 92 6.70 -3.77 -7.29
C ARG A 92 5.72 -3.31 -6.22
N ASP A 93 6.06 -3.50 -4.96
CA ASP A 93 5.26 -3.14 -3.79
C ASP A 93 5.13 -1.63 -3.55
N GLY A 94 5.79 -0.80 -4.35
CA GLY A 94 5.66 0.67 -4.33
C GLY A 94 4.72 1.18 -5.41
N VAL A 95 3.47 1.37 -5.09
CA VAL A 95 2.46 1.91 -6.01
C VAL A 95 2.33 3.42 -5.80
N GLY A 96 2.68 4.18 -6.84
CA GLY A 96 2.57 5.63 -6.83
C GLY A 96 3.83 6.39 -6.38
N ALA A 97 4.07 7.55 -7.04
CA ALA A 97 5.24 8.40 -6.75
C ALA A 97 5.15 9.07 -5.37
N TYR A 98 3.94 9.44 -4.95
CA TYR A 98 3.70 10.07 -3.65
C TYR A 98 4.08 9.13 -2.50
N GLU A 99 3.63 7.89 -2.54
CA GLU A 99 3.94 6.90 -1.50
C GLU A 99 5.43 6.59 -1.43
N ARG A 100 6.10 6.43 -2.57
CA ARG A 100 7.55 6.23 -2.60
C ARG A 100 8.30 7.43 -2.00
N MET A 101 7.80 8.65 -2.22
CA MET A 101 8.38 9.85 -1.62
C MET A 101 8.15 9.87 -0.10
N GLU A 102 6.95 9.55 0.36
CA GLU A 102 6.64 9.42 1.79
C GLU A 102 7.55 8.39 2.46
N ASN A 103 7.68 7.20 1.87
CA ASN A 103 8.55 6.13 2.36
C ASN A 103 10.05 6.50 2.35
N THR A 104 10.47 7.44 1.49
CA THR A 104 11.85 7.94 1.48
C THR A 104 12.12 8.88 2.66
N LEU A 105 11.11 9.61 3.10
CA LEU A 105 11.22 10.59 4.18
C LEU A 105 10.92 10.00 5.56
N GLN A 106 10.21 8.88 5.61
CA GLN A 106 9.75 8.21 6.83
C GLN A 106 9.95 6.70 6.72
N SER A 107 10.42 6.08 7.81
CA SER A 107 10.52 4.62 7.86
C SER A 107 9.12 4.01 7.96
N MET A 108 8.68 3.37 6.90
CA MET A 108 7.38 2.70 6.84
C MET A 108 7.57 1.22 6.54
N ARG A 109 6.69 0.39 7.07
CA ARG A 109 6.60 -1.04 6.73
C ARG A 109 5.18 -1.40 6.35
N ARG A 110 5.07 -2.50 5.58
CA ARG A 110 3.81 -3.06 5.11
C ARG A 110 3.78 -4.56 5.32
N PHE A 111 2.60 -5.08 5.52
CA PHE A 111 2.32 -6.51 5.51
C PHE A 111 0.95 -6.76 4.91
N ALA A 112 0.76 -7.93 4.35
CA ALA A 112 -0.49 -8.34 3.73
C ALA A 112 -1.15 -9.47 4.51
N VAL A 113 -2.48 -9.43 4.54
CA VAL A 113 -3.34 -10.53 5.00
C VAL A 113 -4.30 -10.85 3.87
N VAL A 114 -4.23 -12.06 3.34
CA VAL A 114 -5.09 -12.52 2.25
C VAL A 114 -5.95 -13.67 2.73
N ARG A 115 -7.25 -13.60 2.44
CA ARG A 115 -8.23 -14.64 2.78
C ARG A 115 -8.91 -15.14 1.51
N VAL A 116 -8.99 -16.44 1.37
CA VAL A 116 -9.67 -17.11 0.25
C VAL A 116 -10.87 -17.87 0.80
N ILE A 117 -12.04 -17.36 0.51
CA ILE A 117 -13.31 -17.85 1.07
C ILE A 117 -14.09 -18.58 -0.01
N PRO A 118 -14.44 -19.86 0.15
CA PRO A 118 -15.29 -20.58 -0.80
C PRO A 118 -16.64 -19.89 -0.96
N ALA A 119 -17.07 -19.70 -2.22
CA ALA A 119 -18.34 -19.07 -2.56
C ALA A 119 -19.06 -19.83 -3.67
N GLN A 120 -20.33 -19.49 -3.93
CA GLN A 120 -21.07 -20.09 -5.03
C GLN A 120 -20.45 -19.70 -6.38
N GLY A 121 -20.06 -20.70 -7.15
CA GLY A 121 -19.46 -20.49 -8.48
C GLY A 121 -18.01 -20.06 -8.47
N GLY A 122 -17.28 -20.21 -7.35
CA GLY A 122 -15.87 -19.87 -7.24
C GLY A 122 -15.46 -19.51 -5.82
N PHE A 123 -14.64 -18.47 -5.69
CA PHE A 123 -14.09 -18.03 -4.40
C PHE A 123 -14.15 -16.50 -4.28
N LEU A 124 -14.27 -16.03 -3.06
CA LEU A 124 -14.07 -14.64 -2.70
C LEU A 124 -12.66 -14.48 -2.15
N VAL A 125 -11.88 -13.58 -2.74
CA VAL A 125 -10.53 -13.26 -2.27
C VAL A 125 -10.54 -11.86 -1.67
N ASP A 126 -10.22 -11.78 -0.38
CA ASP A 126 -10.07 -10.54 0.38
C ASP A 126 -8.57 -10.27 0.57
N VAL A 127 -8.11 -9.14 0.08
CA VAL A 127 -6.71 -8.71 0.19
C VAL A 127 -6.66 -7.47 1.07
N ALA A 128 -6.02 -7.56 2.21
CA ALA A 128 -5.80 -6.43 3.12
C ALA A 128 -4.31 -6.15 3.26
N VAL A 129 -3.86 -4.98 2.84
CA VAL A 129 -2.49 -4.53 3.01
C VAL A 129 -2.46 -3.42 4.05
N TYR A 130 -1.70 -3.62 5.11
CA TYR A 130 -1.55 -2.66 6.21
C TYR A 130 -0.24 -1.89 6.10
N LYS A 131 -0.32 -0.60 6.42
CA LYS A 131 0.84 0.30 6.53
C LYS A 131 1.07 0.69 7.97
N GLU A 132 2.33 0.70 8.36
CA GLU A 132 2.76 1.14 9.69
C GLU A 132 3.96 2.08 9.57
N LEU A 133 3.97 3.11 10.41
CA LEU A 133 5.05 4.10 10.53
C LEU A 133 5.90 3.79 11.74
N GLU A 134 7.22 3.86 11.58
CA GLU A 134 8.14 3.71 12.69
C GLU A 134 8.00 4.89 13.68
N ASP A 135 7.72 4.58 14.95
CA ASP A 135 7.73 5.56 16.01
C ASP A 135 9.16 5.69 16.56
N VAL A 136 9.86 6.71 16.07
CA VAL A 136 11.21 7.03 16.53
C VAL A 136 11.11 8.06 17.65
N ARG A 137 11.59 7.72 18.83
CA ARG A 137 11.66 8.67 19.95
C ARG A 137 12.47 9.90 19.54
N ARG A 138 11.89 11.06 19.71
CA ARG A 138 12.62 12.32 19.54
C ARG A 138 13.69 12.40 20.62
N PRO A 139 14.95 12.71 20.28
CA PRO A 139 15.95 12.96 21.30
C PRO A 139 15.47 14.10 22.19
N SER A 140 15.45 13.88 23.51
CA SER A 140 14.90 14.81 24.49
C SER A 140 15.55 16.20 24.47
N LYS A 141 16.68 16.33 23.78
CA LYS A 141 17.48 17.56 23.67
C LYS A 141 17.61 18.10 22.23
N ALA A 142 16.82 17.60 21.28
CA ALA A 142 16.79 18.14 19.91
C ALA A 142 16.01 19.46 19.87
N THR A 143 16.53 20.48 20.51
CA THR A 143 16.09 21.87 20.31
C THR A 143 16.93 22.49 19.21
N ALA A 144 16.30 23.27 18.31
CA ALA A 144 16.96 23.96 17.21
C ALA A 144 18.13 24.86 17.65
N GLY A 145 18.18 25.22 18.94
CA GLY A 145 19.27 25.99 19.55
C GLY A 145 20.50 25.17 19.98
N ALA A 146 20.37 23.85 20.08
CA ALA A 146 21.49 22.98 20.47
C ALA A 146 22.49 22.72 19.31
N ALA A 147 22.11 23.07 18.09
CA ALA A 147 22.95 22.95 16.89
C ALA A 147 23.90 24.14 16.67
N THR A 148 23.84 25.18 17.47
CA THR A 148 24.82 26.25 17.41
C THR A 148 26.13 25.77 18.02
N LEU A 149 27.08 25.45 17.14
CA LEU A 149 28.48 25.27 17.49
C LEU A 149 29.04 26.58 18.05
N ARG A 150 28.80 26.82 19.33
CA ARG A 150 29.53 27.84 20.05
C ARG A 150 30.86 27.24 20.48
N TYR A 151 31.93 27.69 19.87
CA TYR A 151 33.27 27.50 20.39
C TYR A 151 33.45 28.38 21.64
N ASP A 152 32.87 27.95 22.72
CA ASP A 152 33.05 28.53 24.03
C ASP A 152 33.65 27.45 24.93
N GLU A 153 34.96 27.55 25.18
CA GLU A 153 35.69 26.60 26.01
C GLU A 153 35.24 26.64 27.50
N SER A 154 34.38 27.56 27.88
CA SER A 154 33.88 27.74 29.24
C SER A 154 32.66 26.91 29.60
N LEU A 155 32.06 26.23 28.62
CA LEU A 155 30.89 25.37 28.85
C LEU A 155 31.35 23.92 28.93
N ASP A 156 31.15 23.30 30.09
CA ASP A 156 31.24 21.84 30.24
C ASP A 156 30.43 21.19 29.14
N ARG A 157 31.12 20.59 28.18
CA ARG A 157 30.53 19.81 27.12
C ARG A 157 29.97 18.56 27.74
N VAL A 158 28.72 18.58 28.14
CA VAL A 158 27.96 17.35 28.36
C VAL A 158 27.83 16.69 27.00
N VAL A 159 28.86 15.93 26.61
CA VAL A 159 28.79 15.01 25.49
C VAL A 159 27.83 13.92 25.97
N ASP A 160 26.56 14.02 25.56
CA ASP A 160 25.66 12.91 25.77
C ASP A 160 26.30 11.68 25.12
N PRO A 161 26.55 10.63 25.86
CA PRO A 161 27.13 9.43 25.30
C PRO A 161 26.20 8.95 24.17
N ILE A 162 26.80 8.45 23.11
CA ILE A 162 26.14 7.87 21.93
C ILE A 162 25.08 6.79 22.31
N THR A 163 24.98 6.47 23.57
CA THR A 163 24.01 5.54 24.19
C THR A 163 22.54 6.00 24.08
N ASP A 164 22.28 7.31 23.87
CA ASP A 164 20.92 7.83 23.64
C ASP A 164 20.57 7.84 22.14
N GLN A 165 20.92 6.83 21.39
CA GLN A 165 20.35 6.63 20.08
C GLN A 165 18.82 6.52 20.20
N PRO A 166 18.05 7.13 19.28
CA PRO A 166 16.60 7.00 19.29
C PRO A 166 16.25 5.53 19.20
N VAL A 167 15.86 4.97 20.35
CA VAL A 167 15.35 3.59 20.39
C VAL A 167 13.97 3.61 19.77
N GLN A 168 13.76 2.75 18.79
CA GLN A 168 12.45 2.53 18.20
C GLN A 168 11.42 2.29 19.33
N ALA A 169 10.39 3.13 19.39
CA ALA A 169 9.36 3.02 20.43
C ALA A 169 8.27 2.03 20.05
N GLY A 170 8.10 1.79 18.74
CA GLY A 170 7.07 0.89 18.21
C GLY A 170 6.70 1.20 16.76
N TRP A 171 5.54 0.73 16.37
CA TRP A 171 4.96 0.97 15.05
C TRP A 171 3.56 1.58 15.19
N ILE A 172 3.32 2.67 14.48
CA ILE A 172 2.05 3.38 14.47
C ILE A 172 1.25 2.93 13.24
N PRO A 173 0.06 2.31 13.41
CA PRO A 173 -0.76 1.90 12.28
C PRO A 173 -1.25 3.14 11.49
N LYS A 174 -1.06 3.12 10.18
CA LYS A 174 -1.51 4.17 9.24
C LYS A 174 -2.78 3.78 8.50
N GLY A 175 -3.25 2.55 8.67
CA GLY A 175 -4.42 2.03 7.97
C GLY A 175 -4.07 1.13 6.79
N ARG A 176 -5.01 1.01 5.85
CA ARG A 176 -4.88 0.14 4.66
C ARG A 176 -4.21 0.88 3.49
N ASP A 177 -3.60 0.11 2.61
CA ASP A 177 -3.03 0.56 1.34
C ASP A 177 -3.91 0.15 0.17
N ASP A 178 -4.98 0.90 -0.06
CA ASP A 178 -5.99 0.59 -1.08
C ASP A 178 -5.38 0.49 -2.49
N LEU A 179 -4.34 1.28 -2.80
CA LEU A 179 -3.69 1.25 -4.12
C LEU A 179 -2.94 -0.06 -4.35
N LEU A 180 -2.23 -0.56 -3.35
CA LEU A 180 -1.51 -1.82 -3.46
C LEU A 180 -2.48 -3.00 -3.47
N GLU A 181 -3.55 -2.97 -2.66
CA GLU A 181 -4.62 -3.96 -2.70
C GLU A 181 -5.24 -4.09 -4.09
N GLN A 182 -5.59 -2.96 -4.73
CA GLN A 182 -6.14 -2.94 -6.08
C GLN A 182 -5.14 -3.46 -7.13
N THR A 183 -3.85 -3.21 -6.93
CA THR A 183 -2.81 -3.70 -7.82
C THR A 183 -2.66 -5.22 -7.71
N ILE A 184 -2.67 -5.76 -6.50
CA ILE A 184 -2.61 -7.21 -6.24
C ILE A 184 -3.85 -7.90 -6.83
N LEU A 185 -5.06 -7.36 -6.56
CA LEU A 185 -6.30 -7.89 -7.14
C LEU A 185 -6.28 -7.84 -8.67
N GLY A 186 -5.73 -6.78 -9.26
CA GLY A 186 -5.56 -6.66 -10.71
C GLY A 186 -4.68 -7.77 -11.28
N HIS A 187 -3.56 -8.05 -10.66
CA HIS A 187 -2.66 -9.13 -11.08
C HIS A 187 -3.28 -10.52 -10.89
N LEU A 188 -4.07 -10.74 -9.82
CA LEU A 188 -4.81 -11.98 -9.64
C LEU A 188 -5.80 -12.23 -10.78
N HIS A 189 -6.59 -11.21 -11.14
CA HIS A 189 -7.53 -11.31 -12.26
C HIS A 189 -6.82 -11.52 -13.58
N GLU A 190 -5.69 -10.88 -13.82
CA GLU A 190 -4.89 -11.03 -15.03
C GLU A 190 -4.34 -12.44 -15.16
N ARG A 191 -3.73 -12.99 -14.10
CA ARG A 191 -3.16 -14.36 -14.13
C ARG A 191 -4.22 -15.44 -14.29
N LEU A 192 -5.42 -15.22 -13.74
CA LEU A 192 -6.55 -16.13 -13.89
C LEU A 192 -7.35 -15.90 -15.20
N GLY A 193 -6.91 -14.98 -16.06
CA GLY A 193 -7.56 -14.65 -17.32
C GLY A 193 -8.96 -14.04 -17.17
N GLN A 194 -9.27 -13.46 -16.01
CA GLN A 194 -10.56 -12.84 -15.74
C GLN A 194 -10.50 -11.34 -16.02
N ARG A 195 -11.50 -10.82 -16.72
CA ARG A 195 -11.59 -9.37 -16.98
C ARG A 195 -12.32 -8.66 -15.84
N PRO A 196 -11.88 -7.44 -15.46
CA PRO A 196 -12.59 -6.65 -14.47
C PRO A 196 -14.04 -6.38 -14.94
N GLY A 197 -14.99 -6.56 -14.03
CA GLY A 197 -16.42 -6.27 -14.31
C GLY A 197 -17.21 -7.39 -14.99
N ALA A 198 -16.70 -8.62 -15.07
CA ALA A 198 -17.56 -9.76 -15.42
C ALA A 198 -18.60 -9.94 -14.27
N PRO A 199 -19.91 -9.82 -14.56
CA PRO A 199 -20.93 -10.05 -13.53
C PRO A 199 -20.75 -11.46 -12.96
N ALA A 200 -20.87 -11.58 -11.63
CA ALA A 200 -20.91 -12.89 -10.98
C ALA A 200 -21.93 -13.76 -11.72
N PRO A 201 -21.63 -15.04 -12.02
CA PRO A 201 -22.57 -15.93 -12.68
C PRO A 201 -23.87 -15.96 -11.85
N THR A 202 -24.95 -15.49 -12.48
CA THR A 202 -26.26 -15.50 -11.85
C THR A 202 -26.61 -16.95 -11.59
N ALA A 203 -26.72 -17.33 -10.33
CA ALA A 203 -27.12 -18.68 -9.96
C ALA A 203 -28.46 -19.02 -10.65
N PRO A 204 -28.61 -20.21 -11.26
CA PRO A 204 -29.87 -20.60 -11.83
C PRO A 204 -30.93 -20.60 -10.71
N VAL A 205 -31.97 -19.80 -10.93
CA VAL A 205 -33.14 -19.81 -10.05
C VAL A 205 -33.75 -21.21 -10.16
N VAL A 206 -33.51 -22.05 -9.17
CA VAL A 206 -34.21 -23.32 -9.04
C VAL A 206 -35.62 -22.98 -8.59
N GLY A 207 -36.54 -22.92 -9.57
CA GLY A 207 -37.95 -22.83 -9.28
C GLY A 207 -38.41 -24.14 -8.61
N TYR A 208 -39.07 -23.99 -7.45
CA TYR A 208 -39.82 -25.05 -6.79
C TYR A 208 -41.19 -25.20 -7.43
#